data_b56f7abaced221908b04a75914277a35
#
_entry.id   b56f7abaced221908b04a75914277a35
#
_cell.length_a   1.000
_cell.length_b   1.000
_cell.length_c   1.000
_cell.angle_alpha   90.00
_cell.angle_beta   90.00
_cell.angle_gamma   90.00
#
_symmetry.space_group_name_H-M   'P 1'
#
loop_
_entity.id
_entity.type
_entity.pdbx_description
1 polymer ?
#
loop_
_entity_poly.entity_id
_entity_poly.type
_entity_poly.pdbx_seq_one_letter_code
_entity_poly.pdbx_strand_id
1 'polypeptide(L)'
;NYRSVLAAAALVGAGSAIFHPESSRIARLASGGRHGLAQSIFQVGGNAGSAMGPLLAAWIILPHGQPSLAWFAIAALLAILVLARVGAWYKRQHIDRAKAAPTSSAIAPVSPARVRWSIAVLVLLIFSKYFYVASITSYFSFYLIEKFHISVRSAQMYLAVFLLAMALGTLFGGSLGDRIGRKRVIWVSILGIAPFTLILPYVDLMWVGILTFIIGLILSSAFSAIVVFAQELMPGNVGAVSGLFFGFAFGIGGIGAAVLGGLADQHGIEFVYRICAFLPLLGMVAAFLPNIEHHDRRVASLAR
;
A
#
# COMPACT_ATOMS: atom_id res chain seq x y z
N ASN A 1 -6.81 29.24 8.24
CA ASN A 1 -7.93 29.33 7.26
C ASN A 1 -7.85 28.17 6.25
N TYR A 2 -8.90 27.96 5.47
CA TYR A 2 -8.99 26.88 4.49
C TYR A 2 -7.81 26.84 3.50
N ARG A 3 -7.40 28.01 2.98
CA ARG A 3 -6.29 28.12 2.02
C ARG A 3 -4.95 27.67 2.62
N SER A 4 -4.69 27.97 3.88
CA SER A 4 -3.47 27.54 4.58
C SER A 4 -3.44 26.03 4.77
N VAL A 5 -4.57 25.40 5.09
CA VAL A 5 -4.69 23.93 5.22
C VAL A 5 -4.47 23.28 3.86
N LEU A 6 -5.06 23.83 2.79
CA LEU A 6 -4.88 23.32 1.44
C LEU A 6 -3.42 23.41 0.98
N ALA A 7 -2.75 24.54 1.24
CA ALA A 7 -1.33 24.71 0.94
C ALA A 7 -0.45 23.74 1.73
N ALA A 8 -0.72 23.54 3.03
CA ALA A 8 0.00 22.58 3.85
C ALA A 8 -0.21 21.14 3.32
N ALA A 9 -1.43 20.76 2.96
CA ALA A 9 -1.71 19.45 2.38
C ALA A 9 -0.99 19.25 1.04
N ALA A 10 -0.94 20.27 0.19
CA ALA A 10 -0.20 20.22 -1.07
C ALA A 10 1.31 20.04 -0.85
N LEU A 11 1.91 20.73 0.13
CA LEU A 11 3.32 20.56 0.48
C LEU A 11 3.63 19.16 1.02
N VAL A 12 2.76 18.62 1.88
CA VAL A 12 2.88 17.23 2.37
C VAL A 12 2.77 16.24 1.21
N GLY A 13 1.83 16.45 0.29
CA GLY A 13 1.67 15.63 -0.91
C GLY A 13 2.89 15.67 -1.83
N ALA A 14 3.47 16.85 -2.06
CA ALA A 14 4.69 17.02 -2.85
C ALA A 14 5.88 16.30 -2.19
N GLY A 15 6.07 16.46 -0.88
CA GLY A 15 7.09 15.73 -0.12
C GLY A 15 6.90 14.21 -0.20
N SER A 16 5.68 13.73 -0.06
CA SER A 16 5.32 12.32 -0.16
C SER A 16 5.60 11.73 -1.55
N ALA A 17 5.33 12.50 -2.61
CA ALA A 17 5.56 12.09 -3.99
C ALA A 17 7.06 11.83 -4.30
N ILE A 18 7.96 12.53 -3.62
CA ILE A 18 9.41 12.32 -3.72
C ILE A 18 9.87 11.22 -2.77
N PHE A 19 9.38 11.24 -1.53
CA PHE A 19 9.83 10.36 -0.45
C PHE A 19 9.58 8.87 -0.76
N HIS A 20 8.37 8.52 -1.19
CA HIS A 20 8.00 7.11 -1.33
C HIS A 20 8.78 6.36 -2.43
N PRO A 21 8.95 6.91 -3.65
CA PRO A 21 9.74 6.25 -4.69
C PRO A 21 11.21 6.09 -4.30
N GLU A 22 11.82 7.14 -3.73
CA GLU A 22 13.22 7.10 -3.34
C GLU A 22 13.46 6.16 -2.16
N SER A 23 12.60 6.19 -1.15
CA SER A 23 12.70 5.27 -0.01
C SER A 23 12.50 3.82 -0.43
N SER A 24 11.56 3.54 -1.34
CA SER A 24 11.37 2.20 -1.93
C SER A 24 12.62 1.73 -2.68
N ARG A 25 13.26 2.61 -3.44
CA ARG A 25 14.52 2.34 -4.16
C ARG A 25 15.67 2.04 -3.18
N ILE A 26 15.80 2.83 -2.12
CA ILE A 26 16.80 2.64 -1.07
C ILE A 26 16.56 1.33 -0.30
N ALA A 27 15.31 1.02 0.05
CA ALA A 27 14.94 -0.24 0.69
C ALA A 27 15.34 -1.45 -0.18
N ARG A 28 15.07 -1.39 -1.50
CA ARG A 28 15.52 -2.41 -2.44
C ARG A 28 17.05 -2.54 -2.47
N LEU A 29 17.78 -1.43 -2.46
CA LEU A 29 19.24 -1.41 -2.45
C LEU A 29 19.82 -2.07 -1.19
N ALA A 30 19.21 -1.80 -0.03
CA ALA A 30 19.61 -2.32 1.28
C ALA A 30 19.13 -3.76 1.55
N SER A 31 18.33 -4.35 0.66
CA SER A 31 17.58 -5.59 0.91
C SER A 31 18.42 -6.87 1.01
N GLY A 32 19.67 -6.86 0.51
CA GLY A 32 20.48 -8.08 0.40
C GLY A 32 19.81 -9.21 -0.42
N GLY A 33 19.00 -8.86 -1.42
CA GLY A 33 18.25 -9.80 -2.26
C GLY A 33 16.83 -10.14 -1.74
N ARG A 34 16.51 -9.78 -0.48
CA ARG A 34 15.15 -9.98 0.10
C ARG A 34 14.26 -8.77 -0.19
N HIS A 35 13.99 -8.54 -1.47
CA HIS A 35 13.31 -7.32 -1.93
C HIS A 35 11.90 -7.16 -1.37
N GLY A 36 11.14 -8.26 -1.26
CA GLY A 36 9.80 -8.27 -0.67
C GLY A 36 9.80 -7.91 0.81
N LEU A 37 10.70 -8.50 1.60
CA LEU A 37 10.85 -8.19 3.02
C LEU A 37 11.20 -6.71 3.23
N ALA A 38 12.18 -6.19 2.50
CA ALA A 38 12.60 -4.80 2.64
C ALA A 38 11.48 -3.81 2.28
N GLN A 39 10.74 -4.10 1.21
CA GLN A 39 9.58 -3.30 0.80
C GLN A 39 8.46 -3.36 1.84
N SER A 40 8.23 -4.53 2.46
CA SER A 40 7.23 -4.68 3.53
C SER A 40 7.61 -3.93 4.80
N ILE A 41 8.86 -3.98 5.24
CA ILE A 41 9.34 -3.21 6.41
C ILE A 41 9.12 -1.71 6.17
N PHE A 42 9.46 -1.23 4.98
CA PHE A 42 9.19 0.17 4.60
C PHE A 42 7.69 0.52 4.69
N GLN A 43 6.83 -0.33 4.14
CA GLN A 43 5.37 -0.12 4.16
C GLN A 43 4.75 -0.22 5.56
N VAL A 44 5.27 -1.11 6.42
CA VAL A 44 4.82 -1.21 7.82
C VAL A 44 5.03 0.11 8.56
N GLY A 45 6.16 0.79 8.32
CA GLY A 45 6.40 2.13 8.89
C GLY A 45 5.31 3.13 8.51
N GLY A 46 4.93 3.18 7.22
CA GLY A 46 3.85 4.04 6.74
C GLY A 46 2.49 3.67 7.31
N ASN A 47 2.14 2.39 7.31
CA ASN A 47 0.86 1.90 7.84
C ASN A 47 0.75 2.10 9.35
N ALA A 48 1.83 1.86 10.10
CA ALA A 48 1.88 2.12 11.54
C ALA A 48 1.70 3.62 11.85
N GLY A 49 2.38 4.50 11.10
CA GLY A 49 2.19 5.94 11.22
C GLY A 49 0.74 6.37 10.95
N SER A 50 0.14 5.82 9.91
CA SER A 50 -1.27 6.08 9.57
C SER A 50 -2.23 5.60 10.66
N ALA A 51 -1.97 4.43 11.25
CA ALA A 51 -2.78 3.89 12.34
C ALA A 51 -2.64 4.69 13.65
N MET A 52 -1.45 5.24 13.91
CA MET A 52 -1.20 6.08 15.08
C MET A 52 -1.82 7.48 14.97
N GLY A 53 -2.02 8.00 13.77
CA GLY A 53 -2.56 9.35 13.56
C GLY A 53 -3.85 9.63 14.34
N PRO A 54 -4.92 8.85 14.19
CA PRO A 54 -6.17 9.02 14.92
C PRO A 54 -6.01 8.90 16.45
N LEU A 55 -5.14 7.99 16.92
CA LEU A 55 -4.87 7.82 18.35
C LEU A 55 -4.19 9.05 18.95
N LEU A 56 -3.16 9.55 18.27
CA LEU A 56 -2.45 10.77 18.70
C LEU A 56 -3.36 12.00 18.63
N ALA A 57 -4.25 12.07 17.64
CA ALA A 57 -5.27 13.11 17.57
C ALA A 57 -6.21 13.05 18.80
N ALA A 58 -6.66 11.86 19.17
CA ALA A 58 -7.54 11.67 20.31
C ALA A 58 -6.86 11.99 21.67
N TRP A 59 -5.58 11.66 21.81
CA TRP A 59 -4.86 11.83 23.09
C TRP A 59 -4.17 13.19 23.23
N ILE A 60 -3.81 13.84 22.13
CA ILE A 60 -3.07 15.09 22.13
C ILE A 60 -3.94 16.26 21.68
N ILE A 61 -4.56 16.14 20.50
CA ILE A 61 -5.26 17.29 19.89
C ILE A 61 -6.59 17.56 20.59
N LEU A 62 -7.39 16.52 20.89
CA LEU A 62 -8.68 16.70 21.56
C LEU A 62 -8.55 17.36 22.96
N PRO A 63 -7.61 16.96 23.84
CA PRO A 63 -7.46 17.59 25.15
C PRO A 63 -6.79 18.97 25.12
N HIS A 64 -5.83 19.19 24.20
CA HIS A 64 -4.97 20.39 24.18
C HIS A 64 -5.31 21.38 23.08
N GLY A 65 -6.29 21.05 22.22
CA GLY A 65 -6.72 21.90 21.09
C GLY A 65 -5.79 21.90 19.89
N GLN A 66 -6.21 22.57 18.82
CA GLN A 66 -5.51 22.63 17.54
C GLN A 66 -4.04 23.11 17.60
N PRO A 67 -3.64 24.04 18.48
CA PRO A 67 -2.24 24.47 18.57
C PRO A 67 -1.27 23.34 18.90
N SER A 68 -1.72 22.28 19.57
CA SER A 68 -0.90 21.11 19.89
C SER A 68 -0.41 20.33 18.67
N LEU A 69 -1.00 20.56 17.50
CA LEU A 69 -0.47 20.07 16.21
C LEU A 69 0.97 20.49 15.98
N ALA A 70 1.42 21.64 16.50
CA ALA A 70 2.79 22.10 16.38
C ALA A 70 3.80 21.12 17.01
N TRP A 71 3.42 20.34 18.02
CA TRP A 71 4.30 19.34 18.64
C TRP A 71 4.74 18.23 17.66
N PHE A 72 3.92 17.93 16.67
CA PHE A 72 4.27 16.96 15.61
C PHE A 72 5.40 17.43 14.70
N ALA A 73 5.74 18.75 14.73
CA ALA A 73 6.92 19.28 14.05
C ALA A 73 8.22 18.64 14.60
N ILE A 74 8.24 18.25 15.89
CA ILE A 74 9.37 17.53 16.50
C ILE A 74 9.60 16.20 15.78
N ALA A 75 8.54 15.44 15.51
CA ALA A 75 8.64 14.19 14.77
C ALA A 75 9.14 14.42 13.33
N ALA A 76 8.69 15.51 12.69
CA ALA A 76 9.17 15.89 11.35
C ALA A 76 10.66 16.25 11.36
N LEU A 77 11.14 16.99 12.36
CA LEU A 77 12.57 17.31 12.53
C LEU A 77 13.42 16.05 12.76
N LEU A 78 12.94 15.13 13.59
CA LEU A 78 13.60 13.83 13.80
C LEU A 78 13.66 13.03 12.49
N ALA A 79 12.57 13.02 11.71
CA ALA A 79 12.55 12.37 10.40
C ALA A 79 13.59 12.98 9.44
N ILE A 80 13.74 14.32 9.42
CA ILE A 80 14.76 15.01 8.61
C ILE A 80 16.17 14.53 9.01
N LEU A 81 16.47 14.43 10.30
CA LEU A 81 17.78 13.96 10.78
C LEU A 81 18.07 12.51 10.36
N VAL A 82 17.06 11.63 10.47
CA VAL A 82 17.18 10.24 10.01
C VAL A 82 17.41 10.18 8.51
N LEU A 83 16.61 10.92 7.73
CA LEU A 83 16.73 10.95 6.26
C LEU A 83 18.07 11.53 5.81
N ALA A 84 18.61 12.54 6.49
CA ALA A 84 19.94 13.07 6.19
C ALA A 84 21.04 12.00 6.38
N ARG A 85 20.94 11.18 7.44
CA ARG A 85 21.88 10.05 7.65
C ARG A 85 21.73 8.96 6.60
N VAL A 86 20.50 8.60 6.27
CA VAL A 86 20.22 7.63 5.20
C VAL A 86 20.75 8.13 3.86
N GLY A 87 20.55 9.41 3.54
CA GLY A 87 21.08 10.04 2.33
C GLY A 87 22.61 10.01 2.27
N ALA A 88 23.29 10.28 3.38
CA ALA A 88 24.75 10.19 3.47
C ALA A 88 25.26 8.76 3.25
N TRP A 89 24.58 7.77 3.85
CA TRP A 89 24.87 6.35 3.64
C TRP A 89 24.65 5.95 2.17
N TYR A 90 23.53 6.37 1.59
CA TYR A 90 23.19 6.07 0.20
C TYR A 90 24.23 6.65 -0.78
N LYS A 91 24.70 7.90 -0.55
CA LYS A 91 25.76 8.53 -1.35
C LYS A 91 27.05 7.70 -1.35
N ARG A 92 27.47 7.18 -0.18
CA ARG A 92 28.67 6.31 -0.07
C ARG A 92 28.48 5.02 -0.87
N GLN A 93 27.35 4.33 -0.71
CA GLN A 93 27.07 3.09 -1.43
C GLN A 93 27.03 3.29 -2.96
N HIS A 94 26.53 4.44 -3.42
CA HIS A 94 26.46 4.75 -4.85
C HIS A 94 27.86 4.98 -5.44
N ILE A 95 28.75 5.63 -4.71
CA ILE A 95 30.16 5.84 -5.11
C ILE A 95 30.90 4.51 -5.19
N ASP A 96 30.73 3.63 -4.20
CA ASP A 96 31.38 2.33 -4.15
C ASP A 96 30.91 1.39 -5.27
N ARG A 97 29.61 1.41 -5.60
CA ARG A 97 29.06 0.63 -6.73
C ARG A 97 29.45 1.18 -8.10
N ALA A 98 29.61 2.49 -8.24
CA ALA A 98 30.09 3.06 -9.49
C ALA A 98 31.55 2.66 -9.80
N LYS A 99 32.34 2.33 -8.75
CA LYS A 99 33.70 1.81 -8.87
C LYS A 99 33.76 0.29 -9.12
N ALA A 100 32.72 -0.43 -8.72
CA ALA A 100 32.59 -1.87 -9.00
C ALA A 100 32.03 -2.07 -10.41
N ALA A 101 32.66 -2.98 -11.20
CA ALA A 101 32.16 -3.32 -12.52
C ALA A 101 30.68 -3.74 -12.49
N PRO A 102 29.89 -3.41 -13.52
CA PRO A 102 28.47 -3.75 -13.54
C PRO A 102 28.33 -5.27 -13.54
N THR A 103 27.88 -5.82 -12.43
CA THR A 103 27.34 -7.18 -12.39
C THR A 103 26.06 -7.18 -13.22
N SER A 104 26.20 -7.57 -14.48
CA SER A 104 25.07 -7.82 -15.36
C SER A 104 24.23 -8.96 -14.78
N SER A 105 23.20 -8.62 -14.03
CA SER A 105 22.11 -9.56 -13.78
C SER A 105 21.35 -9.69 -15.10
N ALA A 106 21.80 -10.60 -15.95
CA ALA A 106 21.13 -10.99 -17.18
C ALA A 106 19.83 -11.73 -16.81
N ILE A 107 18.80 -10.98 -16.45
CA ILE A 107 17.43 -11.49 -16.50
C ILE A 107 17.12 -11.65 -17.98
N ALA A 108 16.77 -12.87 -18.42
CA ALA A 108 16.40 -13.09 -19.82
C ALA A 108 15.31 -12.09 -20.22
N PRO A 109 15.48 -11.38 -21.34
CA PRO A 109 14.63 -10.25 -21.68
C PRO A 109 13.19 -10.70 -21.89
N VAL A 110 12.32 -10.32 -20.99
CA VAL A 110 10.86 -10.42 -21.20
C VAL A 110 10.53 -9.48 -22.34
N SER A 111 9.75 -9.92 -23.34
CA SER A 111 9.44 -9.07 -24.50
C SER A 111 8.78 -7.76 -24.04
N PRO A 112 9.09 -6.61 -24.68
CA PRO A 112 8.54 -5.31 -24.31
C PRO A 112 7.00 -5.27 -24.27
N ALA A 113 6.33 -6.03 -25.14
CA ALA A 113 4.88 -6.16 -25.16
C ALA A 113 4.36 -6.84 -23.87
N ARG A 114 5.05 -7.90 -23.43
CA ARG A 114 4.69 -8.61 -22.19
C ARG A 114 4.93 -7.76 -20.94
N VAL A 115 6.01 -6.94 -20.93
CA VAL A 115 6.26 -5.99 -19.83
C VAL A 115 5.14 -4.97 -19.77
N ARG A 116 4.77 -4.31 -20.86
CA ARG A 116 3.67 -3.33 -20.93
C ARG A 116 2.35 -3.94 -20.46
N TRP A 117 2.01 -5.14 -20.95
CA TRP A 117 0.80 -5.84 -20.52
C TRP A 117 0.82 -6.14 -19.02
N SER A 118 1.93 -6.63 -18.48
CA SER A 118 2.07 -6.92 -17.05
C SER A 118 1.92 -5.65 -16.20
N ILE A 119 2.51 -4.52 -16.61
CA ILE A 119 2.34 -3.24 -15.91
C ILE A 119 0.86 -2.80 -15.95
N ALA A 120 0.16 -2.94 -17.08
CA ALA A 120 -1.26 -2.61 -17.17
C ALA A 120 -2.11 -3.47 -16.21
N VAL A 121 -1.85 -4.77 -16.14
CA VAL A 121 -2.50 -5.67 -15.19
C VAL A 121 -2.22 -5.24 -13.74
N LEU A 122 -0.97 -4.94 -13.40
CA LEU A 122 -0.61 -4.50 -12.05
C LEU A 122 -1.26 -3.16 -11.67
N VAL A 123 -1.37 -2.22 -12.62
CA VAL A 123 -2.08 -0.94 -12.43
C VAL A 123 -3.56 -1.17 -12.16
N LEU A 124 -4.21 -2.08 -12.92
CA LEU A 124 -5.61 -2.45 -12.68
C LEU A 124 -5.81 -3.11 -11.30
N LEU A 125 -4.86 -3.93 -10.87
CA LEU A 125 -4.90 -4.56 -9.55
C LEU A 125 -4.73 -3.52 -8.41
N ILE A 126 -3.86 -2.53 -8.60
CA ILE A 126 -3.73 -1.40 -7.67
C ILE A 126 -5.00 -0.56 -7.64
N PHE A 127 -5.61 -0.28 -8.79
CA PHE A 127 -6.91 0.39 -8.86
C PHE A 127 -7.94 -0.34 -7.98
N SER A 128 -8.14 -1.63 -8.22
CA SER A 128 -9.05 -2.47 -7.44
C SER A 128 -8.80 -2.37 -5.94
N LYS A 129 -7.54 -2.58 -5.55
CA LYS A 129 -7.12 -2.55 -4.15
C LYS A 129 -7.36 -1.20 -3.50
N TYR A 130 -6.83 -0.11 -4.08
CA TYR A 130 -6.85 1.20 -3.42
C TYR A 130 -8.22 1.86 -3.46
N PHE A 131 -9.03 1.55 -4.46
CA PHE A 131 -10.43 1.98 -4.49
C PHE A 131 -11.23 1.29 -3.36
N TYR A 132 -11.00 -0.01 -3.14
CA TYR A 132 -11.59 -0.73 -2.02
C TYR A 132 -11.05 -0.22 -0.66
N VAL A 133 -9.74 0.01 -0.53
CA VAL A 133 -9.16 0.60 0.70
C VAL A 133 -9.77 1.98 0.97
N ALA A 134 -9.95 2.82 -0.05
CA ALA A 134 -10.59 4.12 0.11
C ALA A 134 -12.02 4.02 0.63
N SER A 135 -12.80 3.01 0.20
CA SER A 135 -14.15 2.78 0.74
C SER A 135 -14.14 2.51 2.25
N ILE A 136 -13.17 1.72 2.72
CA ILE A 136 -13.05 1.42 4.15
C ILE A 136 -12.48 2.64 4.91
N THR A 137 -11.36 3.20 4.47
CA THR A 137 -10.68 4.25 5.25
C THR A 137 -11.47 5.55 5.33
N SER A 138 -12.27 5.87 4.32
CA SER A 138 -13.04 7.12 4.27
C SER A 138 -14.47 6.97 4.75
N TYR A 139 -15.09 5.81 4.54
CA TYR A 139 -16.54 5.68 4.71
C TYR A 139 -16.99 4.59 5.68
N PHE A 140 -16.07 3.75 6.21
CA PHE A 140 -16.45 2.63 7.07
C PHE A 140 -17.16 3.07 8.35
N SER A 141 -16.67 4.12 8.98
CA SER A 141 -17.31 4.65 10.19
C SER A 141 -18.74 5.12 9.92
N PHE A 142 -18.98 5.80 8.80
CA PHE A 142 -20.34 6.23 8.41
C PHE A 142 -21.24 5.03 8.13
N TYR A 143 -20.75 4.03 7.40
CA TYR A 143 -21.47 2.79 7.13
C TYR A 143 -21.90 2.08 8.44
N LEU A 144 -20.98 1.97 9.40
CA LEU A 144 -21.28 1.32 10.67
C LEU A 144 -22.28 2.09 11.51
N ILE A 145 -22.17 3.43 11.54
CA ILE A 145 -23.09 4.28 12.28
C ILE A 145 -24.51 4.21 11.67
N GLU A 146 -24.60 4.32 10.34
CA GLU A 146 -25.90 4.31 9.65
C GLU A 146 -26.57 2.94 9.73
N LYS A 147 -25.84 1.85 9.48
CA LYS A 147 -26.41 0.51 9.41
C LYS A 147 -26.70 -0.11 10.78
N PHE A 148 -25.81 0.08 11.75
CA PHE A 148 -25.88 -0.59 13.06
C PHE A 148 -26.19 0.34 14.20
N HIS A 149 -26.38 1.64 13.96
CA HIS A 149 -26.70 2.67 14.96
C HIS A 149 -25.73 2.70 16.14
N ILE A 150 -24.45 2.39 15.90
CA ILE A 150 -23.39 2.41 16.92
C ILE A 150 -22.81 3.81 17.10
N SER A 151 -22.13 4.03 18.23
CA SER A 151 -21.47 5.31 18.51
C SER A 151 -20.28 5.55 17.56
N VAL A 152 -19.96 6.82 17.34
CA VAL A 152 -18.75 7.23 16.58
C VAL A 152 -17.49 6.57 17.16
N ARG A 153 -17.37 6.50 18.48
CA ARG A 153 -16.24 5.86 19.16
C ARG A 153 -16.12 4.38 18.78
N SER A 154 -17.22 3.64 18.82
CA SER A 154 -17.23 2.23 18.42
C SER A 154 -16.87 2.05 16.95
N ALA A 155 -17.42 2.87 16.06
CA ALA A 155 -17.11 2.82 14.64
C ALA A 155 -15.61 3.08 14.36
N GLN A 156 -14.99 4.03 15.07
CA GLN A 156 -13.55 4.29 14.98
C GLN A 156 -12.71 3.12 15.49
N MET A 157 -13.17 2.38 16.49
CA MET A 157 -12.49 1.16 16.96
C MET A 157 -12.50 0.06 15.89
N TYR A 158 -13.61 -0.15 15.19
CA TYR A 158 -13.67 -1.07 14.06
C TYR A 158 -12.71 -0.67 12.91
N LEU A 159 -12.64 0.62 12.60
CA LEU A 159 -11.68 1.14 11.63
C LEU A 159 -10.23 0.90 12.09
N ALA A 160 -9.93 1.11 13.37
CA ALA A 160 -8.61 0.85 13.94
C ALA A 160 -8.23 -0.64 13.83
N VAL A 161 -9.18 -1.56 14.02
CA VAL A 161 -8.98 -3.01 13.83
C VAL A 161 -8.57 -3.31 12.39
N PHE A 162 -9.23 -2.70 11.39
CA PHE A 162 -8.85 -2.84 9.99
C PHE A 162 -7.43 -2.32 9.71
N LEU A 163 -7.11 -1.13 10.20
CA LEU A 163 -5.79 -0.51 9.99
C LEU A 163 -4.67 -1.31 10.68
N LEU A 164 -4.92 -1.84 11.86
CA LEU A 164 -4.01 -2.75 12.56
C LEU A 164 -3.80 -4.04 11.77
N ALA A 165 -4.88 -4.65 11.28
CA ALA A 165 -4.80 -5.84 10.45
C ALA A 165 -4.00 -5.58 9.17
N MET A 166 -4.16 -4.40 8.55
CA MET A 166 -3.34 -4.00 7.40
C MET A 166 -1.86 -3.88 7.75
N ALA A 167 -1.51 -3.30 8.88
CA ALA A 167 -0.11 -3.20 9.33
C ALA A 167 0.51 -4.59 9.54
N LEU A 168 -0.21 -5.48 10.23
CA LEU A 168 0.22 -6.88 10.45
C LEU A 168 0.36 -7.66 9.14
N GLY A 169 -0.63 -7.59 8.26
CA GLY A 169 -0.58 -8.29 6.97
C GLY A 169 0.54 -7.79 6.05
N THR A 170 0.85 -6.51 6.09
CA THR A 170 1.98 -5.94 5.35
C THR A 170 3.32 -6.53 5.83
N LEU A 171 3.48 -6.74 7.13
CA LEU A 171 4.72 -7.31 7.70
C LEU A 171 5.02 -8.71 7.14
N PHE A 172 3.99 -9.54 7.00
CA PHE A 172 4.14 -10.92 6.49
C PHE A 172 4.17 -11.01 4.97
N GLY A 173 3.48 -10.09 4.27
CA GLY A 173 3.25 -10.19 2.83
C GLY A 173 4.51 -10.20 1.97
N GLY A 174 5.51 -9.37 2.29
CA GLY A 174 6.76 -9.32 1.52
C GLY A 174 7.63 -10.55 1.73
N SER A 175 7.76 -11.01 2.99
CA SER A 175 8.50 -12.24 3.30
C SER A 175 7.86 -13.46 2.63
N LEU A 176 6.53 -13.49 2.59
CA LEU A 176 5.79 -14.55 1.92
C LEU A 176 6.01 -14.49 0.40
N GLY A 177 6.00 -13.29 -0.19
CA GLY A 177 6.29 -13.08 -1.61
C GLY A 177 7.68 -13.58 -2.02
N ASP A 178 8.68 -13.37 -1.17
CA ASP A 178 10.05 -13.85 -1.42
C ASP A 178 10.16 -15.40 -1.35
N ARG A 179 9.26 -16.07 -0.60
CA ARG A 179 9.27 -17.53 -0.39
C ARG A 179 8.42 -18.30 -1.39
N ILE A 180 7.15 -17.92 -1.54
CA ILE A 180 6.16 -18.67 -2.32
C ILE A 180 5.91 -18.09 -3.71
N GLY A 181 6.48 -16.91 -3.98
CA GLY A 181 6.36 -16.23 -5.25
C GLY A 181 5.39 -15.05 -5.24
N ARG A 182 5.81 -13.95 -5.85
CA ARG A 182 5.07 -12.67 -5.83
C ARG A 182 3.74 -12.75 -6.54
N LYS A 183 3.68 -13.45 -7.70
CA LYS A 183 2.44 -13.65 -8.45
C LYS A 183 1.36 -14.32 -7.58
N ARG A 184 1.74 -15.35 -6.81
CA ARG A 184 0.80 -16.07 -5.92
C ARG A 184 0.30 -15.16 -4.81
N VAL A 185 1.20 -14.40 -4.18
CA VAL A 185 0.82 -13.45 -3.13
C VAL A 185 -0.13 -12.40 -3.67
N ILE A 186 0.14 -11.80 -4.83
CA ILE A 186 -0.74 -10.83 -5.48
C ILE A 186 -2.12 -11.43 -5.72
N TRP A 187 -2.19 -12.63 -6.28
CA TRP A 187 -3.44 -13.30 -6.60
C TRP A 187 -4.26 -13.58 -5.34
N VAL A 188 -3.66 -14.22 -4.33
CA VAL A 188 -4.32 -14.54 -3.06
C VAL A 188 -4.72 -13.28 -2.30
N SER A 189 -3.90 -12.23 -2.32
CA SER A 189 -4.16 -11.00 -1.55
C SER A 189 -5.31 -10.17 -2.11
N ILE A 190 -5.56 -10.21 -3.40
CA ILE A 190 -6.64 -9.43 -4.01
C ILE A 190 -7.87 -10.32 -4.22
N LEU A 191 -7.75 -11.45 -4.91
CA LEU A 191 -8.89 -12.31 -5.17
C LEU A 191 -9.34 -13.08 -3.92
N GLY A 192 -8.40 -13.47 -3.06
CA GLY A 192 -8.70 -14.24 -1.85
C GLY A 192 -9.57 -13.51 -0.83
N ILE A 193 -9.66 -12.19 -0.89
CA ILE A 193 -10.59 -11.44 -0.05
C ILE A 193 -12.01 -11.34 -0.64
N ALA A 194 -12.22 -11.70 -1.91
CA ALA A 194 -13.51 -11.56 -2.58
C ALA A 194 -14.68 -12.22 -1.82
N PRO A 195 -14.59 -13.45 -1.31
CA PRO A 195 -15.70 -14.04 -0.55
C PRO A 195 -16.03 -13.23 0.72
N PHE A 196 -15.03 -12.70 1.41
CA PHE A 196 -15.23 -11.91 2.62
C PHE A 196 -15.84 -10.54 2.31
N THR A 197 -15.40 -9.89 1.22
CA THR A 197 -15.95 -8.59 0.81
C THR A 197 -17.38 -8.69 0.29
N LEU A 198 -17.72 -9.77 -0.41
CA LEU A 198 -19.08 -10.01 -0.93
C LEU A 198 -20.09 -10.29 0.20
N ILE A 199 -19.65 -10.94 1.28
CA ILE A 199 -20.51 -11.26 2.42
C ILE A 199 -20.63 -10.07 3.38
N LEU A 200 -19.61 -9.20 3.50
CA LEU A 200 -19.54 -8.12 4.48
C LEU A 200 -20.78 -7.21 4.52
N PRO A 201 -21.43 -6.82 3.41
CA PRO A 201 -22.62 -5.98 3.46
C PRO A 201 -23.87 -6.67 4.04
N TYR A 202 -23.86 -7.97 4.26
CA TYR A 202 -25.04 -8.77 4.60
C TYR A 202 -24.99 -9.41 5.99
N VAL A 203 -23.90 -9.21 6.73
CA VAL A 203 -23.70 -9.79 8.06
C VAL A 203 -23.97 -8.80 9.19
N ASP A 204 -24.09 -9.31 10.41
CA ASP A 204 -24.20 -8.53 11.63
C ASP A 204 -22.86 -7.86 12.04
N LEU A 205 -22.94 -6.98 13.03
CA LEU A 205 -21.81 -6.15 13.48
C LEU A 205 -20.60 -6.98 13.95
N MET A 206 -20.82 -8.10 14.61
CA MET A 206 -19.73 -8.97 15.11
C MET A 206 -18.93 -9.54 13.93
N TRP A 207 -19.64 -10.08 12.93
CA TRP A 207 -19.01 -10.62 11.72
C TRP A 207 -18.36 -9.55 10.86
N VAL A 208 -18.93 -8.33 10.82
CA VAL A 208 -18.28 -7.20 10.14
C VAL A 208 -16.89 -6.96 10.72
N GLY A 209 -16.71 -6.99 12.05
CA GLY A 209 -15.41 -6.83 12.69
C GLY A 209 -14.42 -7.93 12.29
N ILE A 210 -14.87 -9.19 12.35
CA ILE A 210 -14.04 -10.35 11.99
C ILE A 210 -13.65 -10.31 10.51
N LEU A 211 -14.61 -10.10 9.62
CA LEU A 211 -14.37 -10.04 8.17
C LEU A 211 -13.43 -8.88 7.81
N THR A 212 -13.64 -7.71 8.42
CA THR A 212 -12.80 -6.53 8.16
C THR A 212 -11.35 -6.77 8.60
N PHE A 213 -11.15 -7.44 9.73
CA PHE A 213 -9.81 -7.87 10.17
C PHE A 213 -9.14 -8.80 9.14
N ILE A 214 -9.86 -9.85 8.69
CA ILE A 214 -9.36 -10.81 7.70
C ILE A 214 -9.05 -10.10 6.37
N ILE A 215 -9.95 -9.25 5.89
CA ILE A 215 -9.77 -8.47 4.68
C ILE A 215 -8.51 -7.59 4.79
N GLY A 216 -8.36 -6.84 5.88
CA GLY A 216 -7.20 -5.98 6.11
C GLY A 216 -5.89 -6.77 6.11
N LEU A 217 -5.86 -7.90 6.80
CA LEU A 217 -4.68 -8.76 6.92
C LEU A 217 -4.23 -9.31 5.55
N ILE A 218 -5.16 -9.83 4.76
CA ILE A 218 -4.86 -10.46 3.47
C ILE A 218 -4.55 -9.39 2.41
N LEU A 219 -5.39 -8.35 2.28
CA LEU A 219 -5.28 -7.33 1.24
C LEU A 219 -3.99 -6.52 1.32
N SER A 220 -3.47 -6.28 2.53
CA SER A 220 -2.30 -5.43 2.73
C SER A 220 -1.02 -5.98 2.10
N SER A 221 -0.88 -7.30 2.02
CA SER A 221 0.29 -7.97 1.47
C SER A 221 0.48 -7.75 -0.04
N ALA A 222 -0.57 -7.41 -0.78
CA ALA A 222 -0.53 -7.24 -2.23
C ALA A 222 0.41 -6.12 -2.70
N PHE A 223 0.43 -4.97 -2.02
CA PHE A 223 1.13 -3.80 -2.54
C PHE A 223 2.65 -3.99 -2.61
N SER A 224 3.27 -4.49 -1.55
CA SER A 224 4.70 -4.79 -1.54
C SER A 224 5.07 -5.79 -2.64
N ALA A 225 4.26 -6.84 -2.82
CA ALA A 225 4.47 -7.83 -3.87
C ALA A 225 4.33 -7.22 -5.27
N ILE A 226 3.33 -6.35 -5.51
CA ILE A 226 3.12 -5.66 -6.78
C ILE A 226 4.31 -4.76 -7.12
N VAL A 227 4.74 -3.91 -6.18
CA VAL A 227 5.86 -2.98 -6.41
C VAL A 227 7.14 -3.74 -6.75
N VAL A 228 7.46 -4.79 -5.96
CA VAL A 228 8.67 -5.59 -6.21
C VAL A 228 8.58 -6.33 -7.55
N PHE A 229 7.42 -6.92 -7.88
CA PHE A 229 7.21 -7.59 -9.17
C PHE A 229 7.42 -6.62 -10.35
N ALA A 230 6.87 -5.40 -10.25
CA ALA A 230 7.04 -4.38 -11.27
C ALA A 230 8.51 -3.91 -11.40
N GLN A 231 9.20 -3.74 -10.26
CA GLN A 231 10.63 -3.40 -10.25
C GLN A 231 11.52 -4.50 -10.86
N GLU A 232 11.11 -5.77 -10.76
CA GLU A 232 11.82 -6.90 -11.37
C GLU A 232 11.55 -7.01 -12.87
N LEU A 233 10.38 -6.60 -13.33
CA LEU A 233 10.09 -6.48 -14.76
C LEU A 233 10.90 -5.37 -15.44
N MET A 234 11.29 -4.32 -14.69
CA MET A 234 12.00 -3.15 -15.22
C MET A 234 13.20 -2.77 -14.33
N PRO A 235 14.23 -3.62 -14.23
CA PRO A 235 15.35 -3.45 -13.28
C PRO A 235 16.16 -2.17 -13.52
N GLY A 236 16.21 -1.65 -14.74
CA GLY A 236 16.86 -0.38 -15.07
C GLY A 236 16.10 0.87 -14.62
N ASN A 237 14.82 0.75 -14.27
CA ASN A 237 13.93 1.88 -14.01
C ASN A 237 13.21 1.78 -12.64
N VAL A 238 13.87 1.24 -11.63
CA VAL A 238 13.28 0.98 -10.29
C VAL A 238 12.62 2.22 -9.67
N GLY A 239 13.26 3.39 -9.78
CA GLY A 239 12.70 4.65 -9.25
C GLY A 239 11.43 5.09 -9.98
N ALA A 240 11.45 5.06 -11.33
CA ALA A 240 10.29 5.42 -12.14
C ALA A 240 9.10 4.47 -11.90
N VAL A 241 9.37 3.17 -11.81
CA VAL A 241 8.36 2.15 -11.47
C VAL A 241 7.77 2.42 -10.10
N SER A 242 8.60 2.66 -9.09
CA SER A 242 8.11 2.99 -7.74
C SER A 242 7.27 4.26 -7.76
N GLY A 243 7.73 5.31 -8.46
CA GLY A 243 6.98 6.56 -8.62
C GLY A 243 5.60 6.35 -9.24
N LEU A 244 5.53 5.57 -10.31
CA LEU A 244 4.26 5.22 -10.97
C LEU A 244 3.30 4.54 -9.99
N PHE A 245 3.75 3.48 -9.31
CA PHE A 245 2.89 2.67 -8.47
C PHE A 245 2.46 3.38 -7.18
N PHE A 246 3.35 4.13 -6.52
CA PHE A 246 2.98 4.93 -5.35
C PHE A 246 2.10 6.11 -5.74
N GLY A 247 2.46 6.84 -6.80
CA GLY A 247 1.64 7.96 -7.28
C GLY A 247 0.25 7.54 -7.69
N PHE A 248 0.13 6.43 -8.41
CA PHE A 248 -1.15 5.88 -8.82
C PHE A 248 -1.96 5.37 -7.62
N ALA A 249 -1.33 4.67 -6.67
CA ALA A 249 -2.00 4.16 -5.47
C ALA A 249 -2.64 5.29 -4.63
N PHE A 250 -1.89 6.34 -4.34
CA PHE A 250 -2.39 7.48 -3.57
C PHE A 250 -3.38 8.33 -4.38
N GLY A 251 -3.11 8.54 -5.69
CA GLY A 251 -4.03 9.26 -6.56
C GLY A 251 -5.39 8.58 -6.68
N ILE A 252 -5.40 7.27 -6.92
CA ILE A 252 -6.64 6.48 -6.98
C ILE A 252 -7.34 6.42 -5.62
N GLY A 253 -6.60 6.36 -4.50
CA GLY A 253 -7.19 6.45 -3.18
C GLY A 253 -7.97 7.75 -2.97
N GLY A 254 -7.40 8.90 -3.36
CA GLY A 254 -8.06 10.21 -3.28
C GLY A 254 -9.26 10.35 -4.23
N ILE A 255 -9.08 9.97 -5.50
CA ILE A 255 -10.17 9.97 -6.49
C ILE A 255 -11.29 9.01 -6.05
N GLY A 256 -10.91 7.83 -5.56
CA GLY A 256 -11.85 6.83 -5.04
C GLY A 256 -12.70 7.40 -3.90
N ALA A 257 -12.09 8.07 -2.94
CA ALA A 257 -12.81 8.71 -1.85
C ALA A 257 -13.83 9.75 -2.38
N ALA A 258 -13.43 10.61 -3.31
CA ALA A 258 -14.31 11.62 -3.87
C ALA A 258 -15.50 11.01 -4.67
N VAL A 259 -15.21 10.01 -5.52
CA VAL A 259 -16.25 9.32 -6.31
C VAL A 259 -17.21 8.56 -5.42
N LEU A 260 -16.69 7.82 -4.42
CA LEU A 260 -17.52 7.06 -3.50
C LEU A 260 -18.36 7.95 -2.59
N GLY A 261 -17.87 9.15 -2.23
CA GLY A 261 -18.64 10.16 -1.51
C GLY A 261 -19.84 10.63 -2.32
N GLY A 262 -19.63 11.02 -3.57
CA GLY A 262 -20.71 11.41 -4.46
C GLY A 262 -21.75 10.29 -4.70
N LEU A 263 -21.30 9.03 -4.75
CA LEU A 263 -22.20 7.88 -4.85
C LEU A 263 -22.98 7.65 -3.54
N ALA A 264 -22.32 7.84 -2.39
CA ALA A 264 -22.97 7.70 -1.09
C ALA A 264 -24.05 8.77 -0.88
N ASP A 265 -23.78 10.01 -1.30
CA ASP A 265 -24.76 11.10 -1.22
C ASP A 265 -26.01 10.85 -2.09
N GLN A 266 -25.85 10.17 -3.22
CA GLN A 266 -26.95 9.91 -4.16
C GLN A 266 -27.73 8.62 -3.89
N HIS A 267 -27.03 7.56 -3.45
CA HIS A 267 -27.60 6.20 -3.38
C HIS A 267 -27.51 5.59 -1.98
N GLY A 268 -26.95 6.31 -0.99
CA GLY A 268 -26.70 5.81 0.34
C GLY A 268 -25.41 5.01 0.48
N ILE A 269 -24.89 4.94 1.71
CA ILE A 269 -23.60 4.32 2.01
C ILE A 269 -23.61 2.80 1.82
N GLU A 270 -24.73 2.12 2.06
CA GLU A 270 -24.84 0.68 1.86
C GLU A 270 -24.67 0.28 0.39
N PHE A 271 -25.19 1.09 -0.53
CA PHE A 271 -25.01 0.88 -1.96
C PHE A 271 -23.54 0.90 -2.35
N VAL A 272 -22.78 1.86 -1.81
CA VAL A 272 -21.32 1.97 -2.02
C VAL A 272 -20.62 0.69 -1.56
N TYR A 273 -20.97 0.15 -0.39
CA TYR A 273 -20.36 -1.08 0.12
C TYR A 273 -20.71 -2.31 -0.73
N ARG A 274 -21.94 -2.39 -1.24
CA ARG A 274 -22.36 -3.47 -2.16
C ARG A 274 -21.56 -3.44 -3.47
N ILE A 275 -21.34 -2.26 -4.05
CA ILE A 275 -20.55 -2.14 -5.29
C ILE A 275 -19.07 -2.43 -5.02
N CYS A 276 -18.49 -1.83 -3.98
CA CYS A 276 -17.09 -2.03 -3.64
C CYS A 276 -16.76 -3.49 -3.31
N ALA A 277 -17.73 -4.27 -2.84
CA ALA A 277 -17.58 -5.70 -2.57
C ALA A 277 -17.12 -6.52 -3.79
N PHE A 278 -17.43 -6.07 -5.02
CA PHE A 278 -17.06 -6.73 -6.27
C PHE A 278 -15.66 -6.36 -6.77
N LEU A 279 -15.06 -5.27 -6.27
CA LEU A 279 -13.73 -4.81 -6.73
C LEU A 279 -12.64 -5.90 -6.64
N PRO A 280 -12.57 -6.72 -5.57
CA PRO A 280 -11.56 -7.76 -5.46
C PRO A 280 -11.67 -8.85 -6.55
N LEU A 281 -12.79 -9.01 -7.21
CA LEU A 281 -12.94 -9.94 -8.34
C LEU A 281 -12.05 -9.56 -9.53
N LEU A 282 -11.66 -8.29 -9.66
CA LEU A 282 -10.63 -7.86 -10.60
C LEU A 282 -9.28 -8.56 -10.35
N GLY A 283 -9.08 -9.12 -9.15
CA GLY A 283 -7.94 -9.98 -8.86
C GLY A 283 -7.77 -11.17 -9.80
N MET A 284 -8.82 -11.62 -10.49
CA MET A 284 -8.75 -12.66 -11.51
C MET A 284 -7.74 -12.33 -12.62
N VAL A 285 -7.56 -11.05 -12.96
CA VAL A 285 -6.61 -10.65 -14.00
C VAL A 285 -5.14 -10.91 -13.62
N ALA A 286 -4.85 -11.14 -12.32
CA ALA A 286 -3.50 -11.55 -11.90
C ALA A 286 -3.07 -12.91 -12.49
N ALA A 287 -4.01 -13.73 -12.96
CA ALA A 287 -3.71 -14.96 -13.68
C ALA A 287 -2.87 -14.71 -14.94
N PHE A 288 -3.07 -13.56 -15.59
CA PHE A 288 -2.36 -13.16 -16.81
C PHE A 288 -0.91 -12.66 -16.57
N LEU A 289 -0.48 -12.47 -15.32
CA LEU A 289 0.90 -12.11 -15.00
C LEU A 289 1.85 -13.26 -15.36
N PRO A 290 3.05 -12.98 -15.92
CA PRO A 290 4.06 -13.99 -16.22
C PRO A 290 4.65 -14.58 -14.93
N ASN A 291 5.12 -15.82 -14.98
CA ASN A 291 5.92 -16.43 -13.92
C ASN A 291 7.39 -16.06 -14.13
N ILE A 292 7.85 -14.94 -13.57
CA ILE A 292 9.25 -14.51 -13.67
C ILE A 292 10.20 -15.31 -12.76
N GLU A 293 9.70 -15.93 -11.70
CA GLU A 293 10.51 -16.61 -10.67
C GLU A 293 11.01 -18.00 -11.08
N HIS A 294 10.29 -18.70 -11.96
CA HIS A 294 10.76 -19.99 -12.47
C HIS A 294 11.97 -19.88 -13.39
N HIS A 295 12.20 -18.69 -13.94
CA HIS A 295 13.33 -18.45 -14.84
C HIS A 295 14.65 -18.34 -14.07
N ASP A 296 14.65 -17.64 -12.94
CA ASP A 296 15.85 -17.47 -12.09
C ASP A 296 16.31 -18.81 -11.48
N ARG A 297 15.38 -19.68 -11.07
CA ARG A 297 15.71 -21.00 -10.54
C ARG A 297 16.27 -21.95 -11.62
N ARG A 298 15.79 -21.88 -12.86
CA ARG A 298 16.32 -22.67 -13.97
C ARG A 298 17.71 -22.20 -14.40
N VAL A 299 17.94 -20.88 -14.47
CA VAL A 299 19.26 -20.33 -14.80
C VAL A 299 20.27 -20.67 -13.71
N ALA A 300 19.90 -20.56 -12.43
CA ALA A 300 20.75 -20.94 -11.31
C ALA A 300 21.05 -22.45 -11.24
N SER A 301 20.14 -23.32 -11.72
CA SER A 301 20.36 -24.77 -11.78
C SER A 301 21.20 -25.22 -12.97
N LEU A 302 21.28 -24.41 -14.05
CA LEU A 302 22.12 -24.68 -15.22
C LEU A 302 23.55 -24.12 -15.07
N ALA A 303 23.77 -23.24 -14.09
CA ALA A 303 25.06 -22.63 -13.76
C ALA A 303 25.84 -23.39 -12.67
N ARG A 304 25.29 -24.48 -12.15
CA ARG A 304 25.91 -25.45 -11.23
C ARG A 304 26.25 -26.73 -11.98
#